data_80527b6b1dc57b1a2bb12b134f53e7e7
#
_entry.id   80527b6b1dc57b1a2bb12b134f53e7e7
#
_cell.length_a   1.000
_cell.length_b   1.000
_cell.length_c   1.000
_cell.angle_alpha   90.00
_cell.angle_beta   90.00
_cell.angle_gamma   90.00
#
_symmetry.space_group_name_H-M   'P 1'
#
loop_
_entity.id
_entity.type
_entity.pdbx_description
1 polymer ?
#
loop_
_entity_poly.entity_id
_entity_poly.type
_entity_poly.pdbx_seq_one_letter_code
_entity_poly.pdbx_strand_id
1 'polypeptide(L)'
;MLERQKLYIMNIQDIFSGKIQVDTVQSIDSLTAIRSDSLMERTRKEEEFRKQYEESERYNLTAVNNTPTASGLIFYRPTRGMMSSNFDPDNKHYGVDIAANPNESILATLDGTVILSTYTAETGYVIQIQHGQDFVSVYKHCGSLLKKEGDTVKGGEAIALVGNTGEKTTGSHLHFELWNKGRAINPSKYIVF
;
A
#
# COMPACT_ATOMS: atom_id res chain seq x y z
N MET A 1 3.27 31.06 21.56
CA MET A 1 2.81 30.20 22.69
C MET A 1 2.05 30.97 23.76
N LEU A 2 2.50 32.12 24.16
CA LEU A 2 1.86 32.95 25.23
C LEU A 2 0.45 33.49 24.90
N GLU A 3 0.15 33.81 23.64
CA GLU A 3 -1.16 34.35 23.27
C GLU A 3 -2.30 33.33 23.36
N ARG A 4 -2.05 32.06 22.99
CA ARG A 4 -3.04 30.99 23.10
C ARG A 4 -3.39 30.68 24.57
N GLN A 5 -2.41 30.76 25.46
CA GLN A 5 -2.66 30.56 26.90
C GLN A 5 -3.46 31.71 27.51
N LYS A 6 -3.23 32.96 27.08
CA LYS A 6 -4.03 34.11 27.52
C LYS A 6 -5.48 34.01 27.08
N LEU A 7 -5.74 33.63 25.81
CA LEU A 7 -7.10 33.41 25.29
C LEU A 7 -7.83 32.30 26.03
N TYR A 8 -7.12 31.22 26.37
CA TYR A 8 -7.70 30.09 27.12
C TYR A 8 -8.09 30.51 28.55
N ILE A 9 -7.23 31.28 29.23
CA ILE A 9 -7.48 31.82 30.61
C ILE A 9 -8.65 32.82 30.57
N MET A 10 -8.72 33.71 29.60
CA MET A 10 -9.83 34.63 29.42
C MET A 10 -11.16 33.90 29.23
N ASN A 11 -11.21 32.89 28.35
CA ASN A 11 -12.41 32.10 28.14
C ASN A 11 -12.88 31.37 29.41
N ILE A 12 -11.96 30.85 30.21
CA ILE A 12 -12.30 30.22 31.49
C ILE A 12 -12.84 31.25 32.48
N GLN A 13 -12.26 32.45 32.54
CA GLN A 13 -12.74 33.52 33.41
C GLN A 13 -14.14 34.03 33.02
N ASP A 14 -14.43 34.09 31.71
CA ASP A 14 -15.74 34.52 31.22
C ASP A 14 -16.83 33.47 31.47
N ILE A 15 -16.48 32.18 31.45
CA ILE A 15 -17.38 31.06 31.83
C ILE A 15 -17.67 31.15 33.36
N PHE A 16 -16.66 31.30 34.20
CA PHE A 16 -16.83 31.38 35.67
C PHE A 16 -17.52 32.66 36.12
N SER A 17 -17.40 33.77 35.38
CA SER A 17 -18.08 35.03 35.67
C SER A 17 -19.54 35.08 35.17
N GLY A 18 -20.04 34.01 34.54
CA GLY A 18 -21.40 33.92 34.02
C GLY A 18 -21.70 34.84 32.83
N LYS A 19 -20.67 35.42 32.21
CA LYS A 19 -20.80 36.29 31.04
C LYS A 19 -21.06 35.50 29.74
N ILE A 20 -20.65 34.24 29.73
CA ILE A 20 -20.95 33.31 28.64
C ILE A 20 -21.77 32.18 29.28
N GLN A 21 -23.03 32.03 28.90
CA GLN A 21 -23.74 30.82 29.20
C GLN A 21 -23.02 29.69 28.45
N VAL A 22 -22.55 28.70 29.19
CA VAL A 22 -22.11 27.43 28.61
C VAL A 22 -23.33 26.91 27.86
N ASP A 23 -23.27 26.99 26.55
CA ASP A 23 -24.30 26.40 25.69
C ASP A 23 -24.44 24.97 26.16
N THR A 24 -25.56 24.70 26.83
CA THR A 24 -25.90 23.37 27.32
C THR A 24 -25.83 22.48 26.10
N VAL A 25 -24.76 21.71 26.04
CA VAL A 25 -24.50 20.60 25.13
C VAL A 25 -25.68 20.38 24.18
N GLN A 26 -25.69 21.06 23.05
CA GLN A 26 -26.43 20.58 21.91
C GLN A 26 -25.79 19.23 21.58
N SER A 27 -26.44 18.24 22.12
CA SER A 27 -26.26 16.81 22.04
C SER A 27 -24.91 16.36 21.46
N ILE A 28 -24.23 15.51 22.21
CA ILE A 28 -23.13 14.66 21.76
C ILE A 28 -23.38 14.10 20.35
N ASP A 29 -24.64 13.91 19.96
CA ASP A 29 -25.11 13.48 18.64
C ASP A 29 -24.76 14.44 17.50
N SER A 30 -24.75 15.75 17.70
CA SER A 30 -24.39 16.71 16.65
C SER A 30 -22.87 16.74 16.37
N LEU A 31 -22.05 16.57 17.41
CA LEU A 31 -20.59 16.49 17.26
C LEU A 31 -20.14 15.13 16.69
N THR A 32 -20.86 14.05 17.02
CA THR A 32 -20.63 12.74 16.43
C THR A 32 -21.09 12.69 14.98
N ALA A 33 -22.19 13.35 14.63
CA ALA A 33 -22.66 13.46 13.23
C ALA A 33 -21.64 14.23 12.35
N ILE A 34 -21.17 15.39 12.81
CA ILE A 34 -20.16 16.18 12.07
C ILE A 34 -18.84 15.39 11.93
N ARG A 35 -18.45 14.63 12.95
CA ARG A 35 -17.26 13.78 12.89
C ARG A 35 -17.43 12.57 11.98
N SER A 36 -18.62 11.95 11.96
CA SER A 36 -18.94 10.84 11.07
C SER A 36 -18.99 11.29 9.60
N ASP A 37 -19.58 12.45 9.30
CA ASP A 37 -19.63 12.99 7.95
C ASP A 37 -18.24 13.32 7.40
N SER A 38 -17.37 13.93 8.22
CA SER A 38 -16.00 14.23 7.82
C SER A 38 -15.14 12.98 7.61
N LEU A 39 -15.39 11.92 8.39
CA LEU A 39 -14.72 10.63 8.22
C LEU A 39 -15.20 9.89 6.98
N MET A 40 -16.52 9.89 6.73
CA MET A 40 -17.10 9.31 5.51
C MET A 40 -16.62 10.04 4.25
N GLU A 41 -16.53 11.38 4.29
CA GLU A 41 -16.02 12.16 3.17
C GLU A 41 -14.54 11.91 2.90
N ARG A 42 -13.72 11.73 3.94
CA ARG A 42 -12.32 11.30 3.81
C ARG A 42 -12.21 9.91 3.18
N THR A 43 -12.96 8.95 3.69
CA THR A 43 -12.97 7.58 3.16
C THR A 43 -13.39 7.56 1.70
N ARG A 44 -14.41 8.34 1.31
CA ARG A 44 -14.85 8.45 -0.08
C ARG A 44 -13.79 9.08 -0.98
N LYS A 45 -13.12 10.15 -0.54
CA LYS A 45 -12.01 10.78 -1.28
C LYS A 45 -10.82 9.84 -1.44
N GLU A 46 -10.51 9.06 -0.41
CA GLU A 46 -9.46 8.04 -0.47
C GLU A 46 -9.81 6.92 -1.45
N GLU A 47 -11.09 6.48 -1.49
CA GLU A 47 -11.57 5.49 -2.46
C GLU A 47 -11.58 6.04 -3.89
N GLU A 48 -12.00 7.27 -4.10
CA GLU A 48 -11.98 7.94 -5.41
C GLU A 48 -10.54 8.12 -5.91
N PHE A 49 -9.63 8.58 -5.03
CA PHE A 49 -8.21 8.70 -5.35
C PHE A 49 -7.59 7.35 -5.71
N ARG A 50 -7.89 6.30 -4.92
CA ARG A 50 -7.43 4.94 -5.21
C ARG A 50 -7.91 4.45 -6.57
N LYS A 51 -9.21 4.64 -6.91
CA LYS A 51 -9.75 4.27 -8.22
C LYS A 51 -9.09 5.02 -9.37
N GLN A 52 -8.93 6.34 -9.25
CA GLN A 52 -8.25 7.14 -10.27
C GLN A 52 -6.80 6.71 -10.47
N TYR A 53 -6.11 6.40 -9.37
CA TYR A 53 -4.74 5.93 -9.41
C TYR A 53 -4.64 4.55 -10.07
N GLU A 54 -5.49 3.61 -9.69
CA GLU A 54 -5.61 2.28 -10.30
C GLU A 54 -5.90 2.35 -11.81
N GLU A 55 -6.80 3.24 -12.23
CA GLU A 55 -7.11 3.43 -13.65
C GLU A 55 -5.93 4.04 -14.42
N SER A 56 -5.28 5.08 -13.90
CA SER A 56 -4.16 5.74 -14.57
C SER A 56 -2.97 4.80 -14.78
N GLU A 57 -2.68 3.95 -13.79
CA GLU A 57 -1.57 3.00 -13.86
C GLU A 57 -1.88 1.77 -14.74
N ARG A 58 -3.13 1.35 -14.81
CA ARG A 58 -3.57 0.24 -15.69
C ARG A 58 -3.27 0.50 -17.17
N TYR A 59 -3.43 1.75 -17.63
CA TYR A 59 -3.15 2.12 -19.01
C TYR A 59 -1.65 2.30 -19.30
N ASN A 60 -0.87 2.70 -18.31
CA ASN A 60 0.56 2.97 -18.48
C ASN A 60 1.44 1.70 -18.56
N LEU A 61 0.98 0.57 -18.04
CA LEU A 61 1.77 -0.67 -17.94
C LEU A 61 1.40 -1.76 -18.93
N THR A 62 0.25 -1.65 -19.60
CA THR A 62 -0.12 -2.54 -20.70
C THR A 62 0.85 -2.45 -21.90
N ALA A 63 1.69 -1.42 -21.94
CA ALA A 63 2.67 -1.21 -23.02
C ALA A 63 4.04 -1.86 -22.77
N VAL A 64 4.30 -2.47 -21.61
CA VAL A 64 5.63 -3.02 -21.28
C VAL A 64 5.60 -4.55 -21.27
N ASN A 65 6.02 -5.13 -22.41
CA ASN A 65 6.56 -6.48 -22.61
C ASN A 65 5.91 -7.62 -21.82
N ASN A 66 4.72 -8.04 -22.24
CA ASN A 66 4.14 -9.32 -21.85
C ASN A 66 4.84 -10.45 -22.63
N THR A 67 5.81 -11.13 -22.04
CA THR A 67 6.33 -12.38 -22.60
C THR A 67 5.41 -13.52 -22.18
N PRO A 68 4.71 -14.21 -23.12
CA PRO A 68 3.94 -15.41 -22.77
C PRO A 68 4.92 -16.50 -22.34
N THR A 69 4.77 -16.97 -21.09
CA THR A 69 5.48 -18.16 -20.61
C THR A 69 4.83 -19.43 -21.16
N ALA A 70 5.56 -20.55 -21.14
CA ALA A 70 5.09 -21.86 -21.60
C ALA A 70 3.78 -22.35 -20.95
N SER A 71 3.33 -21.72 -19.86
CA SER A 71 2.07 -21.99 -19.15
C SER A 71 0.86 -21.16 -19.66
N GLY A 72 1.04 -20.30 -20.66
CA GLY A 72 -0.01 -19.40 -21.16
C GLY A 72 -0.40 -18.26 -20.19
N LEU A 73 0.35 -18.07 -19.10
CA LEU A 73 0.15 -16.97 -18.17
C LEU A 73 0.96 -15.74 -18.63
N ILE A 74 0.34 -14.58 -18.52
CA ILE A 74 0.98 -13.28 -18.78
C ILE A 74 1.31 -12.64 -17.45
N PHE A 75 2.59 -12.53 -17.14
CA PHE A 75 3.06 -11.89 -15.90
C PHE A 75 3.28 -10.40 -16.13
N TYR A 76 2.69 -9.59 -15.26
CA TYR A 76 2.91 -8.15 -15.25
C TYR A 76 4.13 -7.82 -14.39
N ARG A 77 4.90 -6.83 -14.85
CA ARG A 77 6.02 -6.29 -14.07
C ARG A 77 5.50 -5.63 -12.79
N PRO A 78 6.04 -5.98 -11.60
CA PRO A 78 5.48 -5.51 -10.33
C PRO A 78 5.69 -4.01 -10.05
N THR A 79 6.74 -3.39 -10.57
CA THR A 79 6.95 -1.94 -10.46
C THR A 79 7.93 -1.46 -11.53
N ARG A 80 7.94 -0.16 -11.79
CA ARG A 80 8.98 0.49 -12.60
C ARG A 80 10.23 0.67 -11.77
N GLY A 81 11.40 0.50 -12.37
CA GLY A 81 12.66 0.66 -11.67
C GLY A 81 13.79 -0.14 -12.31
N MET A 82 14.91 -0.21 -11.63
CA MET A 82 16.07 -0.99 -12.05
C MET A 82 16.29 -2.14 -11.06
N MET A 83 16.54 -3.34 -11.56
CA MET A 83 16.90 -4.48 -10.71
C MET A 83 18.26 -4.19 -10.04
N SER A 84 18.26 -4.15 -8.70
CA SER A 84 19.44 -3.88 -7.88
C SER A 84 20.06 -5.15 -7.27
N SER A 85 19.23 -6.18 -7.04
CA SER A 85 19.68 -7.49 -6.55
C SER A 85 18.95 -8.62 -7.26
N ASN A 86 19.67 -9.69 -7.53
CA ASN A 86 19.16 -10.89 -8.19
C ASN A 86 18.65 -11.91 -7.18
N PHE A 87 17.85 -12.87 -7.67
CA PHE A 87 17.49 -14.07 -6.94
C PHE A 87 18.73 -14.90 -6.62
N ASP A 88 19.00 -15.13 -5.32
CA ASP A 88 20.18 -15.84 -4.81
C ASP A 88 19.79 -16.68 -3.57
N PRO A 89 19.26 -17.89 -3.76
CA PRO A 89 18.82 -18.76 -2.67
C PRO A 89 19.96 -19.24 -1.78
N ASP A 90 21.21 -19.28 -2.27
CA ASP A 90 22.37 -19.69 -1.50
C ASP A 90 22.66 -18.66 -0.39
N ASN A 91 22.41 -17.38 -0.65
CA ASN A 91 22.47 -16.28 0.30
C ASN A 91 21.12 -15.96 0.95
N LYS A 92 20.13 -16.86 0.83
CA LYS A 92 18.78 -16.70 1.38
C LYS A 92 18.00 -15.50 0.81
N HIS A 93 18.36 -15.03 -0.37
CA HIS A 93 17.66 -13.99 -1.10
C HIS A 93 16.68 -14.65 -2.10
N TYR A 94 15.42 -14.85 -1.64
CA TYR A 94 14.41 -15.62 -2.39
C TYR A 94 13.60 -14.78 -3.36
N GLY A 95 14.03 -13.55 -3.65
CA GLY A 95 13.37 -12.62 -4.55
C GLY A 95 14.36 -11.85 -5.42
N VAL A 96 13.86 -10.79 -6.01
CA VAL A 96 14.65 -9.75 -6.68
C VAL A 96 14.36 -8.41 -6.01
N ASP A 97 15.38 -7.55 -5.92
CA ASP A 97 15.18 -6.18 -5.46
C ASP A 97 15.14 -5.24 -6.65
N ILE A 98 14.15 -4.35 -6.66
CA ILE A 98 13.92 -3.37 -7.71
C ILE A 98 14.01 -1.99 -7.10
N ALA A 99 15.10 -1.29 -7.35
CA ALA A 99 15.26 0.11 -6.96
C ALA A 99 14.26 0.97 -7.73
N ALA A 100 13.41 1.66 -7.01
CA ALA A 100 12.32 2.47 -7.57
C ALA A 100 12.12 3.74 -6.75
N ASN A 101 11.43 4.72 -7.35
CA ASN A 101 11.13 5.95 -6.62
C ASN A 101 10.14 5.69 -5.48
N PRO A 102 10.25 6.44 -4.36
CA PRO A 102 9.22 6.42 -3.33
C PRO A 102 7.83 6.72 -3.93
N ASN A 103 6.82 6.00 -3.45
CA ASN A 103 5.43 6.10 -3.91
C ASN A 103 5.19 5.67 -5.38
N GLU A 104 6.15 5.04 -6.05
CA GLU A 104 5.88 4.37 -7.32
C GLU A 104 4.88 3.24 -7.08
N SER A 105 4.01 2.95 -8.07
CA SER A 105 3.01 1.89 -7.93
C SER A 105 3.63 0.51 -7.90
N ILE A 106 3.12 -0.32 -7.00
CA ILE A 106 3.35 -1.76 -6.99
C ILE A 106 2.11 -2.44 -7.53
N LEU A 107 2.27 -3.28 -8.54
CA LEU A 107 1.19 -3.93 -9.26
C LEU A 107 1.16 -5.42 -8.99
N ALA A 108 -0.03 -5.98 -8.99
CA ALA A 108 -0.22 -7.43 -8.98
C ALA A 108 0.36 -8.06 -10.24
N THR A 109 1.21 -9.06 -10.07
CA THR A 109 1.88 -9.75 -11.18
C THR A 109 0.91 -10.59 -12.02
N LEU A 110 -0.12 -11.15 -11.41
CA LEU A 110 -1.19 -11.96 -12.00
C LEU A 110 -2.52 -11.68 -11.32
N ASP A 111 -3.63 -12.13 -11.92
CA ASP A 111 -4.93 -12.18 -11.25
C ASP A 111 -4.85 -13.04 -9.99
N GLY A 112 -5.49 -12.62 -8.88
CA GLY A 112 -5.45 -13.42 -7.66
C GLY A 112 -6.26 -12.83 -6.50
N THR A 113 -6.01 -13.39 -5.31
CA THR A 113 -6.61 -12.95 -4.06
C THR A 113 -5.52 -12.63 -3.03
N VAL A 114 -5.65 -11.52 -2.37
CA VAL A 114 -4.73 -11.11 -1.30
C VAL A 114 -4.90 -12.06 -0.11
N ILE A 115 -3.84 -12.77 0.25
CA ILE A 115 -3.84 -13.73 1.38
C ILE A 115 -3.17 -13.17 2.62
N LEU A 116 -2.41 -12.09 2.48
CA LEU A 116 -1.79 -11.38 3.60
C LEU A 116 -1.61 -9.90 3.23
N SER A 117 -1.98 -9.01 4.14
CA SER A 117 -1.78 -7.56 4.01
C SER A 117 -1.49 -7.00 5.41
N THR A 118 -0.21 -6.81 5.77
CA THR A 118 0.21 -6.50 7.13
C THR A 118 1.49 -5.69 7.18
N TYR A 119 1.88 -5.30 8.41
CA TYR A 119 3.17 -4.68 8.72
C TYR A 119 3.94 -5.55 9.71
N THR A 120 5.23 -5.76 9.44
CA THR A 120 6.17 -6.36 10.40
C THR A 120 7.40 -5.47 10.57
N ALA A 121 8.06 -5.51 11.73
CA ALA A 121 9.27 -4.73 11.96
C ALA A 121 10.39 -5.10 10.97
N GLU A 122 10.54 -6.37 10.65
CA GLU A 122 11.59 -6.89 9.79
C GLU A 122 11.40 -6.51 8.31
N THR A 123 10.19 -6.73 7.75
CA THR A 123 9.90 -6.61 6.32
C THR A 123 9.14 -5.33 5.95
N GLY A 124 8.73 -4.53 6.95
CA GLY A 124 7.87 -3.37 6.74
C GLY A 124 6.46 -3.78 6.32
N TYR A 125 5.82 -2.95 5.52
CA TYR A 125 4.56 -3.30 4.88
C TYR A 125 4.78 -4.41 3.84
N VAL A 126 3.98 -5.47 3.97
CA VAL A 126 4.05 -6.65 3.11
C VAL A 126 2.66 -7.03 2.63
N ILE A 127 2.56 -7.37 1.35
CA ILE A 127 1.36 -7.94 0.75
C ILE A 127 1.72 -9.23 0.02
N GLN A 128 0.86 -10.24 0.15
CA GLN A 128 1.00 -11.53 -0.54
C GLN A 128 -0.28 -11.84 -1.28
N ILE A 129 -0.14 -12.36 -2.49
CA ILE A 129 -1.26 -12.68 -3.37
C ILE A 129 -1.14 -14.13 -3.82
N GLN A 130 -2.22 -14.89 -3.60
CA GLN A 130 -2.41 -16.21 -4.18
C GLN A 130 -2.99 -16.07 -5.59
N HIS A 131 -2.31 -16.66 -6.55
CA HIS A 131 -2.72 -16.71 -7.95
C HIS A 131 -3.15 -18.11 -8.36
N GLY A 132 -3.64 -18.24 -9.58
CA GLY A 132 -3.90 -19.55 -10.20
C GLY A 132 -2.61 -20.37 -10.41
N GLN A 133 -2.77 -21.67 -10.67
CA GLN A 133 -1.67 -22.61 -10.93
C GLN A 133 -0.60 -22.67 -9.82
N ASP A 134 -1.04 -22.52 -8.56
CA ASP A 134 -0.19 -22.60 -7.35
C ASP A 134 0.92 -21.53 -7.26
N PHE A 135 0.74 -20.39 -7.95
CA PHE A 135 1.64 -19.26 -7.79
C PHE A 135 1.27 -18.40 -6.59
N VAL A 136 2.27 -17.89 -5.90
CA VAL A 136 2.16 -16.84 -4.86
C VAL A 136 3.18 -15.77 -5.16
N SER A 137 2.77 -14.51 -5.13
CA SER A 137 3.68 -13.37 -5.18
C SER A 137 3.76 -12.67 -3.83
N VAL A 138 4.94 -12.18 -3.47
CA VAL A 138 5.21 -11.48 -2.21
C VAL A 138 5.89 -10.15 -2.51
N TYR A 139 5.38 -9.09 -1.91
CA TYR A 139 5.86 -7.72 -2.08
C TYR A 139 6.19 -7.16 -0.71
N LYS A 140 7.46 -6.79 -0.47
CA LYS A 140 7.97 -6.31 0.82
C LYS A 140 8.55 -4.90 0.70
N HIS A 141 8.77 -4.27 1.85
CA HIS A 141 9.30 -2.91 2.00
C HIS A 141 8.42 -1.83 1.40
N CYS A 142 7.10 -2.13 1.22
CA CYS A 142 6.14 -1.18 0.69
C CYS A 142 6.03 0.06 1.59
N GLY A 143 5.70 1.21 1.01
CA GLY A 143 5.42 2.44 1.75
C GLY A 143 4.01 2.47 2.33
N SER A 144 3.05 1.93 1.57
CA SER A 144 1.65 1.76 1.99
C SER A 144 1.00 0.63 1.21
N LEU A 145 -0.07 0.05 1.78
CA LEU A 145 -0.86 -1.00 1.16
C LEU A 145 -2.20 -0.43 0.68
N LEU A 146 -2.60 -0.73 -0.55
CA LEU A 146 -3.85 -0.27 -1.17
C LEU A 146 -4.95 -1.32 -1.10
N LYS A 147 -4.60 -2.58 -0.82
CA LYS A 147 -5.49 -3.73 -0.76
C LYS A 147 -5.41 -4.40 0.60
N LYS A 148 -6.50 -5.05 0.98
CA LYS A 148 -6.65 -5.78 2.24
C LYS A 148 -6.70 -7.29 1.98
N GLU A 149 -6.45 -8.06 3.02
CA GLU A 149 -6.66 -9.51 3.01
C GLU A 149 -8.11 -9.86 2.59
N GLY A 150 -8.25 -10.79 1.66
CA GLY A 150 -9.51 -11.19 1.05
C GLY A 150 -9.88 -10.43 -0.23
N ASP A 151 -9.24 -9.30 -0.54
CA ASP A 151 -9.50 -8.56 -1.78
C ASP A 151 -9.07 -9.38 -3.01
N THR A 152 -9.90 -9.38 -4.05
CA THR A 152 -9.53 -9.89 -5.37
C THR A 152 -8.85 -8.81 -6.19
N VAL A 153 -7.80 -9.17 -6.91
CA VAL A 153 -7.02 -8.25 -7.75
C VAL A 153 -6.82 -8.81 -9.15
N LYS A 154 -6.66 -7.92 -10.11
CA LYS A 154 -6.30 -8.26 -11.50
C LYS A 154 -4.81 -8.05 -11.73
N GLY A 155 -4.23 -8.84 -12.64
CA GLY A 155 -2.87 -8.59 -13.09
C GLY A 155 -2.72 -7.16 -13.64
N GLY A 156 -1.69 -6.44 -13.18
CA GLY A 156 -1.48 -5.04 -13.48
C GLY A 156 -2.28 -4.05 -12.62
N GLU A 157 -3.06 -4.51 -11.65
CA GLU A 157 -3.79 -3.64 -10.72
C GLU A 157 -2.86 -3.17 -9.58
N ALA A 158 -2.96 -1.88 -9.22
CA ALA A 158 -2.16 -1.31 -8.12
C ALA A 158 -2.60 -1.90 -6.77
N ILE A 159 -1.64 -2.44 -6.02
CA ILE A 159 -1.85 -3.15 -4.75
C ILE A 159 -1.15 -2.48 -3.56
N ALA A 160 -0.07 -1.74 -3.83
CA ALA A 160 0.74 -1.05 -2.84
C ALA A 160 1.56 0.06 -3.50
N LEU A 161 2.27 0.86 -2.69
CA LEU A 161 3.24 1.84 -3.13
C LEU A 161 4.65 1.45 -2.66
N VAL A 162 5.66 1.74 -3.47
CA VAL A 162 7.06 1.52 -3.12
C VAL A 162 7.46 2.41 -1.95
N GLY A 163 8.20 1.85 -1.02
CA GLY A 163 8.68 2.54 0.16
C GLY A 163 10.10 2.15 0.57
N ASN A 164 10.36 2.35 1.83
CA ASN A 164 11.62 2.02 2.49
C ASN A 164 11.29 1.61 3.93
N THR A 165 10.33 0.69 4.12
CA THR A 165 9.86 0.29 5.45
C THR A 165 10.44 -1.06 5.87
N GLY A 166 10.61 -1.24 7.19
CA GLY A 166 11.25 -2.42 7.79
C GLY A 166 12.74 -2.22 8.07
N GLU A 167 13.31 -3.10 8.89
CA GLU A 167 14.70 -3.00 9.36
C GLU A 167 15.74 -3.43 8.31
N LYS A 168 15.34 -4.26 7.34
CA LYS A 168 16.25 -4.84 6.32
C LYS A 168 16.28 -4.05 5.01
N THR A 169 16.08 -2.75 5.05
CA THR A 169 16.07 -1.90 3.87
C THR A 169 17.17 -0.83 3.94
N THR A 170 17.85 -0.57 2.84
CA THR A 170 18.93 0.42 2.73
C THR A 170 18.56 1.61 1.83
N GLY A 171 17.35 1.61 1.27
CA GLY A 171 16.87 2.64 0.35
C GLY A 171 15.52 2.28 -0.25
N SER A 172 14.93 3.18 -1.00
CA SER A 172 13.62 2.94 -1.64
C SER A 172 13.72 1.84 -2.70
N HIS A 173 13.11 0.71 -2.44
CA HIS A 173 13.07 -0.44 -3.33
C HIS A 173 11.85 -1.33 -3.04
N LEU A 174 11.52 -2.17 -3.99
CA LEU A 174 10.60 -3.29 -3.82
C LEU A 174 11.41 -4.59 -3.75
N HIS A 175 11.26 -5.37 -2.68
CA HIS A 175 11.66 -6.77 -2.66
C HIS A 175 10.49 -7.63 -3.14
N PHE A 176 10.69 -8.30 -4.27
CA PHE A 176 9.67 -9.09 -4.96
C PHE A 176 10.04 -10.56 -5.02
N GLU A 177 9.17 -11.42 -4.49
CA GLU A 177 9.34 -12.88 -4.55
C GLU A 177 8.22 -13.52 -5.38
N LEU A 178 8.56 -14.55 -6.12
CA LEU A 178 7.62 -15.41 -6.82
C LEU A 178 7.81 -16.85 -6.34
N TRP A 179 6.71 -17.49 -5.96
CA TRP A 179 6.68 -18.85 -5.45
C TRP A 179 5.77 -19.70 -6.32
N ASN A 180 6.12 -20.96 -6.55
CA ASN A 180 5.26 -21.94 -7.20
C ASN A 180 5.33 -23.26 -6.47
N LYS A 181 4.17 -23.81 -6.12
CA LYS A 181 4.05 -25.08 -5.35
C LYS A 181 4.91 -25.08 -4.09
N GLY A 182 4.92 -23.97 -3.36
CA GLY A 182 5.67 -23.83 -2.10
C GLY A 182 7.18 -23.68 -2.24
N ARG A 183 7.71 -23.48 -3.46
CA ARG A 183 9.14 -23.24 -3.71
C ARG A 183 9.36 -21.85 -4.29
N ALA A 184 10.34 -21.12 -3.76
CA ALA A 184 10.78 -19.87 -4.35
C ALA A 184 11.38 -20.13 -5.73
N ILE A 185 10.98 -19.34 -6.70
CA ILE A 185 11.48 -19.43 -8.08
C ILE A 185 12.05 -18.09 -8.52
N ASN A 186 13.02 -18.12 -9.43
CA ASN A 186 13.63 -16.89 -9.94
C ASN A 186 12.62 -16.09 -10.78
N PRO A 187 12.19 -14.89 -10.32
CA PRO A 187 11.22 -14.08 -11.03
C PRO A 187 11.66 -13.67 -12.44
N SER A 188 12.98 -13.49 -12.67
CA SER A 188 13.53 -13.07 -13.98
C SER A 188 13.32 -14.08 -15.10
N LYS A 189 12.89 -15.31 -14.76
CA LYS A 189 12.50 -16.31 -15.76
C LYS A 189 11.08 -16.12 -16.29
N TYR A 190 10.28 -15.30 -15.62
CA TYR A 190 8.86 -15.08 -15.92
C TYR A 190 8.56 -13.63 -16.28
N ILE A 191 9.35 -12.69 -15.74
CA ILE A 191 9.14 -11.25 -15.85
C ILE A 191 10.41 -10.60 -16.36
N VAL A 192 10.28 -9.68 -17.30
CA VAL A 192 11.35 -8.80 -17.76
C VAL A 192 11.32 -7.55 -16.89
N PHE A 193 12.43 -7.26 -16.21
CA PHE A 193 12.59 -6.11 -15.29
C PHE A 193 13.30 -4.94 -15.95
#